data_d8ab0105197ed9c94cf8efa1c9eb32c8
#
_entry.id   d8ab0105197ed9c94cf8efa1c9eb32c8
#
_cell.length_a   1.000
_cell.length_b   1.000
_cell.length_c   1.000
_cell.angle_alpha   90.00
_cell.angle_beta   90.00
_cell.angle_gamma   90.00
#
_symmetry.space_group_name_H-M   'P 1'
#
loop_
_entity.id
_entity.type
_entity.pdbx_description
1 polymer ?
#
loop_
_entity_poly.entity_id
_entity_poly.type
_entity_poly.pdbx_seq_one_letter_code
_entity_poly.pdbx_strand_id
1 'polypeptide(L)'
;MKKIFFTVLGIMASCLFLMQDVMAAKGIYVPLFTYRTGPFAGSGIPNANGMHDYLMMLNERDGGVGGVPLIIEECETGYNTKKGVECYEKVKSKNPVVINPYSTGITLQLLPKAPVDKIPIHSMGYGLSAAADGSVFPWAFNYPSTYWNQASAIIKYIGYQEGGMSNLKGKKIGFIFLESGYGREPIPLLEELSKELGYKMFTIPVAFKESQNQSSHWLKVRKEKPDWMIMWGWGVMNPTAIKEATRIKFNMEKFVGVWWAGGEDDARPAGKAARGYKAANFHGLGTNYPAVQDILNLVVDKGKSQVKDRSRVGENFYMRGVFNSVLIAEAIRTAQGKYGKRVING
;
A
#
# COMPACT_ATOMS: atom_id res chain seq x y z
N MET A 1 70.00 -6.18 -17.70
CA MET A 1 69.09 -7.03 -16.88
C MET A 1 68.36 -6.29 -15.72
N LYS A 2 68.89 -5.16 -15.21
CA LYS A 2 68.22 -4.43 -14.08
C LYS A 2 67.00 -3.54 -14.48
N LYS A 3 66.83 -3.16 -15.74
CA LYS A 3 65.72 -2.30 -16.17
C LYS A 3 64.41 -3.06 -16.50
N ILE A 4 64.45 -4.35 -16.77
CA ILE A 4 63.27 -5.18 -17.08
C ILE A 4 62.54 -5.60 -15.79
N PHE A 5 63.24 -5.73 -14.64
CA PHE A 5 62.63 -6.14 -13.38
C PHE A 5 61.74 -5.08 -12.76
N PHE A 6 62.02 -3.79 -12.97
CA PHE A 6 61.17 -2.72 -12.42
C PHE A 6 59.87 -2.51 -13.22
N THR A 7 59.83 -2.85 -14.50
CA THR A 7 58.64 -2.70 -15.34
C THR A 7 57.59 -3.80 -15.07
N VAL A 8 58.04 -5.02 -14.73
CA VAL A 8 57.15 -6.13 -14.42
C VAL A 8 56.51 -5.97 -13.02
N LEU A 9 57.23 -5.40 -12.06
CA LEU A 9 56.71 -5.12 -10.71
C LEU A 9 55.66 -4.00 -10.68
N GLY A 10 55.81 -3.00 -11.58
CA GLY A 10 54.87 -1.90 -11.77
C GLY A 10 53.52 -2.35 -12.37
N ILE A 11 53.54 -3.31 -13.28
CA ILE A 11 52.34 -3.84 -13.92
C ILE A 11 51.57 -4.77 -12.97
N MET A 12 52.26 -5.57 -12.13
CA MET A 12 51.58 -6.39 -11.10
C MET A 12 50.93 -5.56 -9.99
N ALA A 13 51.55 -4.46 -9.57
CA ALA A 13 50.97 -3.56 -8.59
C ALA A 13 49.73 -2.81 -9.14
N SER A 14 49.72 -2.44 -10.45
CA SER A 14 48.56 -1.78 -11.07
C SER A 14 47.39 -2.74 -11.28
N CYS A 15 47.60 -4.04 -11.50
CA CYS A 15 46.52 -5.02 -11.61
C CYS A 15 45.89 -5.37 -10.27
N LEU A 16 46.61 -5.22 -9.14
CA LEU A 16 46.04 -5.44 -7.79
C LEU A 16 45.15 -4.26 -7.34
N PHE A 17 45.35 -3.04 -7.85
CA PHE A 17 44.49 -1.88 -7.56
C PHE A 17 43.20 -1.85 -8.39
N LEU A 18 43.13 -2.59 -9.51
CA LEU A 18 41.92 -2.66 -10.35
C LEU A 18 40.95 -3.78 -9.94
N MET A 19 41.25 -4.58 -8.94
CA MET A 19 40.34 -5.61 -8.39
C MET A 19 39.61 -5.17 -7.11
N GLN A 20 39.70 -3.91 -6.72
CA GLN A 20 39.03 -3.40 -5.51
C GLN A 20 37.63 -2.79 -5.73
N ASP A 21 37.15 -2.73 -6.96
CA ASP A 21 35.87 -2.09 -7.27
C ASP A 21 34.86 -3.03 -7.93
N VAL A 22 34.44 -4.09 -7.29
CA VAL A 22 33.08 -4.64 -7.41
C VAL A 22 32.78 -5.49 -6.16
N MET A 23 32.89 -4.92 -4.99
CA MET A 23 32.07 -5.37 -3.87
C MET A 23 30.76 -4.59 -3.96
N ALA A 24 29.88 -4.98 -4.86
CA ALA A 24 28.48 -4.59 -4.80
C ALA A 24 28.03 -4.77 -3.35
N ALA A 25 27.51 -3.73 -2.74
CA ALA A 25 27.10 -3.75 -1.34
C ALA A 25 26.29 -5.01 -1.09
N LYS A 26 26.85 -5.96 -0.34
CA LYS A 26 26.18 -7.22 0.00
C LYS A 26 25.05 -6.89 0.95
N GLY A 27 23.86 -6.69 0.46
CA GLY A 27 22.68 -6.40 1.24
C GLY A 27 21.43 -7.05 0.64
N ILE A 28 20.37 -7.08 1.40
CA ILE A 28 19.05 -7.57 0.96
C ILE A 28 18.41 -6.48 0.13
N TYR A 29 18.10 -6.74 -1.14
CA TYR A 29 17.51 -5.77 -2.04
C TYR A 29 15.98 -5.69 -1.86
N VAL A 30 15.51 -4.50 -1.48
CA VAL A 30 14.10 -4.19 -1.22
C VAL A 30 13.67 -3.03 -2.13
N PRO A 31 13.16 -3.29 -3.34
CA PRO A 31 12.62 -2.25 -4.19
C PRO A 31 11.27 -1.76 -3.66
N LEU A 32 11.07 -0.44 -3.65
CA LEU A 32 9.83 0.22 -3.29
C LEU A 32 9.14 0.75 -4.55
N PHE A 33 8.00 0.20 -4.91
CA PHE A 33 7.15 0.78 -5.95
C PHE A 33 6.37 1.94 -5.34
N THR A 34 6.56 3.11 -5.90
CA THR A 34 6.00 4.35 -5.38
C THR A 34 5.14 5.07 -6.43
N TYR A 35 4.33 6.01 -6.00
CA TYR A 35 3.66 6.98 -6.85
C TYR A 35 3.64 8.32 -6.10
N ARG A 36 4.78 9.02 -6.23
CA ARG A 36 4.99 10.35 -5.67
C ARG A 36 4.49 11.45 -6.59
N THR A 37 4.06 11.07 -7.80
CA THR A 37 3.54 11.97 -8.83
C THR A 37 2.14 11.53 -9.29
N GLY A 38 1.42 12.44 -9.96
CA GLY A 38 0.10 12.17 -10.51
C GLY A 38 -1.05 12.32 -9.50
N PRO A 39 -2.29 11.94 -9.89
CA PRO A 39 -3.51 12.23 -9.12
C PRO A 39 -3.63 11.45 -7.81
N PHE A 40 -2.77 10.47 -7.58
CA PHE A 40 -2.75 9.64 -6.37
C PHE A 40 -1.59 9.97 -5.44
N ALA A 41 -0.76 10.96 -5.78
CA ALA A 41 0.42 11.36 -5.00
C ALA A 41 0.08 11.76 -3.56
N GLY A 42 -1.09 12.37 -3.33
CA GLY A 42 -1.53 12.75 -1.98
C GLY A 42 -1.56 11.59 -0.99
N SER A 43 -1.92 10.39 -1.45
CA SER A 43 -1.89 9.16 -0.64
C SER A 43 -0.58 8.38 -0.82
N GLY A 44 0.04 8.46 -2.01
CA GLY A 44 1.26 7.73 -2.36
C GLY A 44 2.49 8.23 -1.62
N ILE A 45 2.66 9.56 -1.50
CA ILE A 45 3.82 10.17 -0.85
C ILE A 45 3.95 9.74 0.63
N PRO A 46 2.92 9.91 1.50
CA PRO A 46 3.06 9.50 2.89
C PRO A 46 3.31 8.01 3.05
N ASN A 47 2.70 7.16 2.23
CA ASN A 47 2.96 5.73 2.26
C ASN A 47 4.40 5.38 1.85
N ALA A 48 4.90 5.97 0.76
CA ALA A 48 6.29 5.79 0.32
C ALA A 48 7.29 6.25 1.40
N ASN A 49 7.01 7.39 2.06
CA ASN A 49 7.83 7.88 3.16
C ASN A 49 7.85 6.88 4.33
N GLY A 50 6.70 6.39 4.76
CA GLY A 50 6.62 5.40 5.84
C GLY A 50 7.35 4.09 5.52
N MET A 51 7.23 3.60 4.27
CA MET A 51 7.99 2.43 3.82
C MET A 51 9.49 2.65 3.88
N HIS A 52 9.96 3.75 3.30
CA HIS A 52 11.37 4.11 3.26
C HIS A 52 11.93 4.29 4.68
N ASP A 53 11.26 5.09 5.51
CA ASP A 53 11.76 5.51 6.80
C ASP A 53 11.88 4.35 7.78
N TYR A 54 10.95 3.38 7.75
CA TYR A 54 11.07 2.18 8.59
C TYR A 54 12.27 1.31 8.19
N LEU A 55 12.46 1.07 6.90
CA LEU A 55 13.60 0.27 6.42
C LEU A 55 14.93 0.99 6.66
N MET A 56 14.97 2.31 6.48
CA MET A 56 16.13 3.13 6.81
C MET A 56 16.42 3.10 8.31
N MET A 57 15.40 3.17 9.16
CA MET A 57 15.55 3.06 10.61
C MET A 57 16.18 1.72 11.01
N LEU A 58 15.80 0.61 10.38
CA LEU A 58 16.45 -0.68 10.62
C LEU A 58 17.92 -0.68 10.21
N ASN A 59 18.28 -0.02 9.11
CA ASN A 59 19.67 0.13 8.72
C ASN A 59 20.47 0.95 9.76
N GLU A 60 19.91 2.05 10.24
CA GLU A 60 20.58 2.93 11.20
C GLU A 60 20.69 2.34 12.61
N ARG A 61 19.65 1.66 13.06
CA ARG A 61 19.58 1.13 14.42
C ARG A 61 20.26 -0.24 14.55
N ASP A 62 20.00 -1.12 13.59
CA ASP A 62 20.30 -2.55 13.69
C ASP A 62 21.33 -3.01 12.64
N GLY A 63 21.82 -2.11 11.78
CA GLY A 63 22.67 -2.48 10.63
C GLY A 63 21.90 -3.29 9.58
N GLY A 64 20.57 -3.12 9.50
CA GLY A 64 19.66 -3.84 8.64
C GLY A 64 18.83 -4.91 9.36
N VAL A 65 18.38 -5.94 8.66
CA VAL A 65 17.64 -7.04 9.26
C VAL A 65 18.60 -8.18 9.63
N GLY A 66 18.65 -8.49 10.92
CA GLY A 66 19.59 -9.48 11.45
C GLY A 66 21.07 -9.09 11.28
N GLY A 67 21.37 -7.80 11.18
CA GLY A 67 22.71 -7.27 10.91
C GLY A 67 23.11 -7.33 9.42
N VAL A 68 22.17 -7.63 8.51
CA VAL A 68 22.38 -7.60 7.06
C VAL A 68 21.74 -6.34 6.48
N PRO A 69 22.52 -5.43 5.88
CA PRO A 69 22.02 -4.16 5.37
C PRO A 69 20.91 -4.33 4.34
N LEU A 70 19.96 -3.38 4.30
CA LEU A 70 18.92 -3.30 3.31
C LEU A 70 19.35 -2.31 2.20
N ILE A 71 19.26 -2.74 0.96
CA ILE A 71 19.44 -1.88 -0.22
C ILE A 71 18.07 -1.45 -0.67
N ILE A 72 17.71 -0.18 -0.40
CA ILE A 72 16.41 0.41 -0.67
C ILE A 72 16.49 1.21 -1.96
N GLU A 73 15.67 0.87 -2.94
CA GLU A 73 15.59 1.61 -4.22
C GLU A 73 14.14 1.86 -4.56
N GLU A 74 13.78 3.12 -4.81
CA GLU A 74 12.44 3.46 -5.27
C GLU A 74 12.31 3.36 -6.78
N CYS A 75 11.17 2.84 -7.25
CA CYS A 75 10.76 2.89 -8.65
C CYS A 75 9.41 3.58 -8.76
N GLU A 76 9.41 4.75 -9.41
CA GLU A 76 8.22 5.60 -9.55
C GLU A 76 7.29 5.07 -10.62
N THR A 77 6.10 4.66 -10.23
CA THR A 77 5.07 4.11 -11.12
C THR A 77 4.03 5.13 -11.56
N GLY A 78 3.85 6.23 -10.83
CA GLY A 78 2.75 7.18 -11.04
C GLY A 78 1.37 6.54 -10.92
N TYR A 79 1.26 5.38 -10.23
CA TYR A 79 0.06 4.51 -10.18
C TYR A 79 -0.37 3.99 -11.56
N ASN A 80 0.55 3.95 -12.51
CA ASN A 80 0.30 3.48 -13.89
C ASN A 80 0.73 2.02 -14.03
N THR A 81 -0.18 1.16 -14.49
CA THR A 81 0.06 -0.29 -14.61
C THR A 81 1.23 -0.63 -15.52
N LYS A 82 1.37 0.05 -16.68
CA LYS A 82 2.47 -0.18 -17.62
C LYS A 82 3.82 0.16 -16.97
N LYS A 83 3.93 1.36 -16.35
CA LYS A 83 5.14 1.76 -15.61
C LYS A 83 5.46 0.80 -14.46
N GLY A 84 4.45 0.28 -13.76
CA GLY A 84 4.65 -0.72 -12.72
C GLY A 84 5.26 -2.02 -13.25
N VAL A 85 4.84 -2.49 -14.42
CA VAL A 85 5.45 -3.64 -15.09
C VAL A 85 6.88 -3.30 -15.55
N GLU A 86 7.13 -2.10 -16.08
CA GLU A 86 8.49 -1.64 -16.43
C GLU A 86 9.42 -1.59 -15.19
N CYS A 87 8.90 -1.10 -14.05
CA CYS A 87 9.62 -1.15 -12.77
C CYS A 87 9.97 -2.60 -12.38
N TYR A 88 9.01 -3.53 -12.49
CA TYR A 88 9.26 -4.94 -12.19
C TYR A 88 10.37 -5.53 -13.06
N GLU A 89 10.29 -5.34 -14.38
CA GLU A 89 11.31 -5.84 -15.31
C GLU A 89 12.72 -5.26 -15.02
N LYS A 90 12.77 -3.98 -14.63
CA LYS A 90 14.04 -3.30 -14.24
C LYS A 90 14.63 -3.90 -12.96
N VAL A 91 13.83 -4.21 -11.95
CA VAL A 91 14.34 -4.60 -10.63
C VAL A 91 14.52 -6.09 -10.46
N LYS A 92 13.84 -6.94 -11.24
CA LYS A 92 13.86 -8.39 -11.05
C LYS A 92 15.26 -9.02 -11.20
N SER A 93 16.10 -8.46 -12.06
CA SER A 93 17.49 -8.94 -12.25
C SER A 93 18.41 -8.66 -11.05
N LYS A 94 17.97 -7.80 -10.11
CA LYS A 94 18.69 -7.48 -8.87
C LYS A 94 18.35 -8.42 -7.72
N ASN A 95 17.60 -9.49 -7.98
CA ASN A 95 17.16 -10.49 -7.00
C ASN A 95 16.44 -9.87 -5.78
N PRO A 96 15.30 -9.18 -5.98
CA PRO A 96 14.55 -8.59 -4.88
C PRO A 96 14.01 -9.67 -3.93
N VAL A 97 14.00 -9.36 -2.63
CA VAL A 97 13.45 -10.28 -1.64
C VAL A 97 11.93 -10.42 -1.74
N VAL A 98 11.26 -9.35 -2.17
CA VAL A 98 9.81 -9.27 -2.37
C VAL A 98 9.49 -8.06 -3.24
N ILE A 99 8.40 -8.13 -4.00
CA ILE A 99 7.81 -6.96 -4.66
C ILE A 99 6.50 -6.62 -3.97
N ASN A 100 6.35 -5.36 -3.54
CA ASN A 100 5.08 -4.77 -3.17
C ASN A 100 4.63 -3.83 -4.30
N PRO A 101 3.69 -4.23 -5.17
CA PRO A 101 3.29 -3.42 -6.33
C PRO A 101 2.56 -2.14 -5.99
N TYR A 102 1.99 -2.05 -4.79
CA TYR A 102 1.22 -0.94 -4.24
C TYR A 102 0.10 -0.44 -5.19
N SER A 103 -0.44 -1.35 -5.99
CA SER A 103 -1.55 -1.13 -6.92
C SER A 103 -2.17 -2.46 -7.32
N THR A 104 -3.51 -2.57 -7.23
CA THR A 104 -4.24 -3.75 -7.70
C THR A 104 -3.99 -4.01 -9.19
N GLY A 105 -4.00 -2.97 -10.03
CA GLY A 105 -3.75 -3.11 -11.46
C GLY A 105 -2.35 -3.67 -11.77
N ILE A 106 -1.33 -3.21 -11.05
CA ILE A 106 0.04 -3.74 -11.20
C ILE A 106 0.10 -5.17 -10.67
N THR A 107 -0.48 -5.46 -9.49
CA THR A 107 -0.52 -6.81 -8.92
C THR A 107 -1.07 -7.82 -9.91
N LEU A 108 -2.22 -7.54 -10.54
CA LEU A 108 -2.84 -8.45 -11.52
C LEU A 108 -1.91 -8.79 -12.69
N GLN A 109 -1.06 -7.86 -13.13
CA GLN A 109 -0.07 -8.11 -14.18
C GLN A 109 1.14 -8.93 -13.70
N LEU A 110 1.45 -8.85 -12.40
CA LEU A 110 2.61 -9.53 -11.84
C LEU A 110 2.31 -10.95 -11.33
N LEU A 111 1.04 -11.27 -11.01
CA LEU A 111 0.64 -12.60 -10.54
C LEU A 111 1.14 -13.75 -11.44
N PRO A 112 1.02 -13.71 -12.79
CA PRO A 112 1.53 -14.78 -13.64
C PRO A 112 3.07 -14.78 -13.76
N LYS A 113 3.75 -13.67 -13.45
CA LYS A 113 5.22 -13.55 -13.50
C LYS A 113 5.89 -14.08 -12.24
N ALA A 114 5.25 -13.90 -11.09
CA ALA A 114 5.79 -14.25 -9.79
C ALA A 114 6.33 -15.70 -9.68
N PRO A 115 5.59 -16.74 -10.09
CA PRO A 115 6.10 -18.11 -10.04
C PRO A 115 7.21 -18.41 -11.07
N VAL A 116 7.20 -17.72 -12.21
CA VAL A 116 8.24 -17.86 -13.25
C VAL A 116 9.56 -17.28 -12.78
N ASP A 117 9.52 -16.05 -12.27
CA ASP A 117 10.70 -15.32 -11.81
C ASP A 117 11.09 -15.70 -10.37
N LYS A 118 10.23 -16.48 -9.65
CA LYS A 118 10.40 -16.87 -8.23
C LYS A 118 10.56 -15.67 -7.31
N ILE A 119 9.76 -14.64 -7.54
CA ILE A 119 9.76 -13.42 -6.73
C ILE A 119 8.41 -13.29 -6.04
N PRO A 120 8.37 -13.31 -4.68
CA PRO A 120 7.12 -13.14 -3.93
C PRO A 120 6.47 -11.78 -4.22
N ILE A 121 5.15 -11.78 -4.40
CA ILE A 121 4.34 -10.55 -4.50
C ILE A 121 3.59 -10.37 -3.19
N HIS A 122 3.87 -9.28 -2.49
CA HIS A 122 3.14 -8.89 -1.29
C HIS A 122 2.12 -7.80 -1.62
N SER A 123 0.84 -8.11 -1.49
CA SER A 123 -0.26 -7.18 -1.67
C SER A 123 -0.90 -6.87 -0.32
N MET A 124 -0.42 -5.82 0.36
CA MET A 124 -0.87 -5.46 1.70
C MET A 124 -2.32 -4.94 1.70
N GLY A 125 -3.29 -5.86 1.81
CA GLY A 125 -4.70 -5.52 1.84
C GLY A 125 -5.24 -4.95 0.53
N TYR A 126 -4.66 -5.34 -0.60
CA TYR A 126 -5.12 -4.98 -1.95
C TYR A 126 -4.80 -6.13 -2.94
N GLY A 127 -5.12 -5.94 -4.20
CA GLY A 127 -4.87 -6.94 -5.23
C GLY A 127 -6.08 -7.84 -5.46
N LEU A 128 -5.85 -9.11 -5.74
CA LEU A 128 -6.88 -10.12 -5.99
C LEU A 128 -7.16 -10.90 -4.71
N SER A 129 -8.39 -10.86 -4.19
CA SER A 129 -8.76 -11.59 -2.96
C SER A 129 -8.60 -13.11 -3.13
N ALA A 130 -8.92 -13.65 -4.30
CA ALA A 130 -8.72 -15.07 -4.61
C ALA A 130 -7.25 -15.50 -4.54
N ALA A 131 -6.30 -14.58 -4.66
CA ALA A 131 -4.87 -14.89 -4.53
C ALA A 131 -4.44 -15.21 -3.07
N ALA A 132 -5.37 -15.16 -2.11
CA ALA A 132 -5.17 -15.73 -0.78
C ALA A 132 -5.17 -17.27 -0.77
N ASP A 133 -5.66 -17.92 -1.84
CA ASP A 133 -5.50 -19.35 -2.02
C ASP A 133 -4.07 -19.69 -2.49
N GLY A 134 -3.21 -20.03 -1.54
CA GLY A 134 -1.81 -20.38 -1.81
C GLY A 134 -1.62 -21.67 -2.62
N SER A 135 -2.65 -22.50 -2.77
CA SER A 135 -2.58 -23.69 -3.64
C SER A 135 -2.61 -23.31 -5.13
N VAL A 136 -3.26 -22.20 -5.45
CA VAL A 136 -3.36 -21.65 -6.81
C VAL A 136 -2.31 -20.54 -7.04
N PHE A 137 -2.05 -19.72 -6.02
CA PHE A 137 -1.16 -18.57 -6.09
C PHE A 137 -0.01 -18.64 -5.07
N PRO A 138 0.90 -19.64 -5.18
CA PRO A 138 1.92 -19.90 -4.15
C PRO A 138 2.95 -18.78 -3.97
N TRP A 139 2.99 -17.81 -4.88
CA TRP A 139 3.90 -16.65 -4.84
C TRP A 139 3.20 -15.31 -4.55
N ALA A 140 1.92 -15.35 -4.19
CA ALA A 140 1.14 -14.16 -3.83
C ALA A 140 0.74 -14.19 -2.36
N PHE A 141 0.94 -13.07 -1.66
CA PHE A 141 0.71 -12.95 -0.23
C PHE A 141 -0.14 -11.71 0.06
N ASN A 142 -1.38 -11.93 0.52
CA ASN A 142 -2.37 -10.88 0.82
C ASN A 142 -2.48 -10.66 2.33
N TYR A 143 -1.42 -10.22 2.97
CA TYR A 143 -1.45 -9.93 4.41
C TYR A 143 -1.67 -8.42 4.65
N PRO A 144 -2.44 -7.99 5.66
CA PRO A 144 -3.08 -8.80 6.71
C PRO A 144 -4.45 -9.37 6.31
N SER A 145 -5.03 -8.97 5.18
CA SER A 145 -6.38 -9.36 4.80
C SER A 145 -6.65 -9.07 3.32
N THR A 146 -7.85 -9.45 2.84
CA THR A 146 -8.29 -9.23 1.46
C THR A 146 -9.42 -8.21 1.37
N TYR A 147 -9.74 -7.75 0.16
CA TYR A 147 -10.91 -6.88 -0.06
C TYR A 147 -12.23 -7.57 0.28
N TRP A 148 -12.36 -8.86 0.06
CA TRP A 148 -13.58 -9.60 0.44
C TRP A 148 -13.78 -9.62 1.94
N ASN A 149 -12.73 -9.88 2.70
CA ASN A 149 -12.81 -9.82 4.17
C ASN A 149 -13.19 -8.44 4.65
N GLN A 150 -12.64 -7.38 4.05
CA GLN A 150 -12.97 -6.02 4.43
C GLN A 150 -14.40 -5.65 4.07
N ALA A 151 -14.86 -6.00 2.86
CA ALA A 151 -16.24 -5.76 2.45
C ALA A 151 -17.22 -6.46 3.40
N SER A 152 -16.97 -7.73 3.75
CA SER A 152 -17.74 -8.46 4.77
C SER A 152 -17.71 -7.76 6.13
N ALA A 153 -16.53 -7.27 6.56
CA ALA A 153 -16.40 -6.57 7.83
C ALA A 153 -17.18 -5.25 7.85
N ILE A 154 -17.21 -4.50 6.75
CA ILE A 154 -18.03 -3.28 6.63
C ILE A 154 -19.51 -3.61 6.68
N ILE A 155 -19.98 -4.65 6.01
CA ILE A 155 -21.39 -5.08 6.10
C ILE A 155 -21.74 -5.51 7.54
N LYS A 156 -20.85 -6.25 8.22
CA LYS A 156 -21.04 -6.61 9.64
C LYS A 156 -21.09 -5.37 10.55
N TYR A 157 -20.21 -4.39 10.30
CA TYR A 157 -20.23 -3.12 11.00
C TYR A 157 -21.57 -2.38 10.80
N ILE A 158 -22.10 -2.31 9.59
CA ILE A 158 -23.39 -1.70 9.28
C ILE A 158 -24.49 -2.46 10.03
N GLY A 159 -24.49 -3.80 9.98
CA GLY A 159 -25.44 -4.62 10.74
C GLY A 159 -25.39 -4.37 12.23
N TYR A 160 -24.20 -4.25 12.81
CA TYR A 160 -24.03 -3.88 14.22
C TYR A 160 -24.64 -2.51 14.54
N GLN A 161 -24.40 -1.50 13.69
CA GLN A 161 -24.95 -0.15 13.86
C GLN A 161 -26.49 -0.11 13.70
N GLU A 162 -27.07 -1.03 12.95
CA GLU A 162 -28.53 -1.17 12.80
C GLU A 162 -29.17 -2.07 13.90
N GLY A 163 -28.37 -2.52 14.88
CA GLY A 163 -28.83 -3.35 15.99
C GLY A 163 -28.94 -4.85 15.71
N GLY A 164 -28.32 -5.32 14.62
CA GLY A 164 -28.21 -6.74 14.26
C GLY A 164 -28.24 -6.99 12.75
N MET A 165 -27.67 -8.12 12.32
CA MET A 165 -27.60 -8.47 10.90
C MET A 165 -28.99 -8.64 10.25
N SER A 166 -29.98 -9.12 10.99
CA SER A 166 -31.37 -9.26 10.53
C SER A 166 -32.02 -7.92 10.15
N ASN A 167 -31.56 -6.82 10.76
CA ASN A 167 -32.07 -5.47 10.51
C ASN A 167 -31.55 -4.84 9.22
N LEU A 168 -30.65 -5.54 8.52
CA LEU A 168 -30.23 -5.15 7.16
C LEU A 168 -31.31 -5.42 6.11
N LYS A 169 -32.25 -6.34 6.40
CA LYS A 169 -33.34 -6.65 5.47
C LYS A 169 -34.13 -5.39 5.09
N GLY A 170 -34.20 -5.13 3.78
CA GLY A 170 -34.89 -3.96 3.21
C GLY A 170 -34.09 -2.65 3.23
N LYS A 171 -32.97 -2.56 3.96
CA LYS A 171 -32.08 -1.40 3.90
C LYS A 171 -31.53 -1.20 2.51
N LYS A 172 -31.24 0.05 2.14
CA LYS A 172 -30.60 0.40 0.86
C LYS A 172 -29.16 0.84 1.11
N ILE A 173 -28.20 0.13 0.53
CA ILE A 173 -26.76 0.42 0.62
C ILE A 173 -26.23 0.83 -0.74
N GLY A 174 -25.68 2.04 -0.84
CA GLY A 174 -24.99 2.50 -2.04
C GLY A 174 -23.50 2.20 -1.97
N PHE A 175 -22.94 1.73 -3.08
CA PHE A 175 -21.52 1.45 -3.22
C PHE A 175 -20.92 2.36 -4.29
N ILE A 176 -20.16 3.39 -3.86
CA ILE A 176 -19.45 4.30 -4.76
C ILE A 176 -17.98 3.89 -4.83
N PHE A 177 -17.46 3.71 -6.03
CA PHE A 177 -16.14 3.12 -6.22
C PHE A 177 -15.37 3.71 -7.39
N LEU A 178 -14.04 3.71 -7.29
CA LEU A 178 -13.15 4.04 -8.40
C LEU A 178 -13.27 2.99 -9.50
N GLU A 179 -13.65 3.40 -10.71
CA GLU A 179 -13.86 2.51 -11.85
C GLU A 179 -12.54 1.89 -12.32
N SER A 180 -12.20 0.76 -11.74
CA SER A 180 -10.95 0.04 -11.94
C SER A 180 -11.08 -1.40 -11.42
N GLY A 181 -10.08 -2.25 -11.70
CA GLY A 181 -10.01 -3.58 -11.10
C GLY A 181 -10.04 -3.55 -9.57
N TYR A 182 -9.46 -2.50 -8.96
CA TYR A 182 -9.52 -2.25 -7.53
C TYR A 182 -10.96 -2.04 -7.03
N GLY A 183 -11.67 -1.10 -7.65
CA GLY A 183 -13.00 -0.70 -7.17
C GLY A 183 -14.07 -1.75 -7.44
N ARG A 184 -13.90 -2.57 -8.48
CA ARG A 184 -14.84 -3.63 -8.85
C ARG A 184 -14.67 -4.92 -8.06
N GLU A 185 -13.50 -5.13 -7.45
CA GLU A 185 -13.11 -6.40 -6.85
C GLU A 185 -14.09 -6.92 -5.77
N PRO A 186 -14.62 -6.11 -4.83
CA PRO A 186 -15.54 -6.60 -3.81
C PRO A 186 -17.00 -6.73 -4.28
N ILE A 187 -17.37 -6.26 -5.49
CA ILE A 187 -18.77 -6.21 -5.94
C ILE A 187 -19.45 -7.58 -5.92
N PRO A 188 -18.85 -8.67 -6.46
CA PRO A 188 -19.51 -9.96 -6.46
C PRO A 188 -19.88 -10.45 -5.06
N LEU A 189 -18.98 -10.27 -4.09
CA LEU A 189 -19.24 -10.62 -2.69
C LEU A 189 -20.34 -9.75 -2.09
N LEU A 190 -20.33 -8.43 -2.34
CA LEU A 190 -21.35 -7.54 -1.81
C LEU A 190 -22.75 -7.86 -2.38
N GLU A 191 -22.83 -8.27 -3.65
CA GLU A 191 -24.06 -8.73 -4.29
C GLU A 191 -24.56 -10.05 -3.70
N GLU A 192 -23.66 -10.99 -3.39
CA GLU A 192 -24.01 -12.24 -2.71
C GLU A 192 -24.55 -11.97 -1.31
N LEU A 193 -23.84 -11.18 -0.51
CA LEU A 193 -24.27 -10.76 0.82
C LEU A 193 -25.62 -10.00 0.78
N SER A 194 -25.88 -9.23 -0.27
CA SER A 194 -27.15 -8.52 -0.42
C SER A 194 -28.33 -9.50 -0.58
N LYS A 195 -28.14 -10.58 -1.32
CA LYS A 195 -29.15 -11.64 -1.48
C LYS A 195 -29.36 -12.40 -0.18
N GLU A 196 -28.27 -12.77 0.50
CA GLU A 196 -28.31 -13.51 1.77
C GLU A 196 -28.98 -12.71 2.89
N LEU A 197 -28.59 -11.45 3.05
CA LEU A 197 -29.03 -10.60 4.16
C LEU A 197 -30.24 -9.72 3.83
N GLY A 198 -30.70 -9.75 2.58
CA GLY A 198 -31.91 -9.06 2.14
C GLY A 198 -31.82 -7.53 2.04
N TYR A 199 -30.63 -6.95 2.05
CA TYR A 199 -30.49 -5.51 1.75
C TYR A 199 -30.50 -5.25 0.25
N LYS A 200 -30.89 -4.04 -0.15
CA LYS A 200 -30.86 -3.59 -1.55
C LYS A 200 -29.54 -2.88 -1.82
N MET A 201 -28.82 -3.29 -2.86
CA MET A 201 -27.57 -2.67 -3.26
C MET A 201 -27.72 -1.93 -4.59
N PHE A 202 -27.06 -0.80 -4.74
CA PHE A 202 -26.81 -0.16 -6.03
C PHE A 202 -25.38 0.37 -6.10
N THR A 203 -24.82 0.42 -7.30
CA THR A 203 -23.43 0.78 -7.55
C THR A 203 -23.31 2.12 -8.27
N ILE A 204 -22.24 2.85 -7.97
CA ILE A 204 -21.89 4.14 -8.58
C ILE A 204 -20.41 4.09 -8.97
N PRO A 205 -20.09 3.73 -10.22
CA PRO A 205 -18.73 3.81 -10.73
C PRO A 205 -18.33 5.28 -10.93
N VAL A 206 -17.12 5.63 -10.51
CA VAL A 206 -16.48 6.93 -10.73
C VAL A 206 -15.25 6.72 -11.59
N ALA A 207 -15.28 7.17 -12.83
CA ALA A 207 -14.13 7.07 -13.73
C ALA A 207 -12.96 7.95 -13.23
N PHE A 208 -11.73 7.58 -13.58
CA PHE A 208 -10.54 8.35 -13.17
C PHE A 208 -10.65 9.84 -13.50
N LYS A 209 -11.14 10.18 -14.70
CA LYS A 209 -11.36 11.57 -15.15
C LYS A 209 -12.44 12.31 -14.38
N GLU A 210 -13.33 11.59 -13.71
CA GLU A 210 -14.47 12.12 -12.94
C GLU A 210 -14.15 12.23 -11.44
N SER A 211 -13.00 11.72 -11.01
CA SER A 211 -12.62 11.66 -9.59
C SER A 211 -12.64 13.03 -8.90
N GLN A 212 -12.38 14.13 -9.64
CA GLN A 212 -12.44 15.49 -9.13
C GLN A 212 -13.79 16.20 -9.36
N ASN A 213 -14.72 15.58 -10.10
CA ASN A 213 -16.06 16.11 -10.37
C ASN A 213 -17.10 15.02 -10.25
N GLN A 214 -17.68 14.87 -9.06
CA GLN A 214 -18.62 13.79 -8.74
C GLN A 214 -20.05 14.30 -8.52
N SER A 215 -20.38 15.52 -8.93
CA SER A 215 -21.69 16.12 -8.67
C SER A 215 -22.86 15.27 -9.20
N SER A 216 -22.75 14.73 -10.42
CA SER A 216 -23.76 13.85 -11.02
C SER A 216 -23.94 12.55 -10.24
N HIS A 217 -22.84 11.95 -9.76
CA HIS A 217 -22.86 10.73 -8.95
C HIS A 217 -23.62 10.96 -7.63
N TRP A 218 -23.34 12.08 -6.96
CA TRP A 218 -24.00 12.42 -5.69
C TRP A 218 -25.44 12.91 -5.84
N LEU A 219 -25.84 13.46 -7.02
CA LEU A 219 -27.25 13.66 -7.35
C LEU A 219 -28.00 12.32 -7.46
N LYS A 220 -27.36 11.26 -7.99
CA LYS A 220 -27.92 9.90 -7.98
C LYS A 220 -28.09 9.40 -6.55
N VAL A 221 -27.09 9.57 -5.68
CA VAL A 221 -27.21 9.21 -4.24
C VAL A 221 -28.42 9.92 -3.60
N ARG A 222 -28.56 11.24 -3.83
CA ARG A 222 -29.69 12.02 -3.30
C ARG A 222 -31.04 11.51 -3.80
N LYS A 223 -31.14 11.07 -5.05
CA LYS A 223 -32.35 10.48 -5.63
C LYS A 223 -32.66 9.10 -5.04
N GLU A 224 -31.64 8.26 -4.93
CA GLU A 224 -31.76 6.88 -4.42
C GLU A 224 -32.05 6.82 -2.92
N LYS A 225 -31.68 7.84 -2.15
CA LYS A 225 -31.88 7.94 -0.69
C LYS A 225 -31.43 6.68 0.06
N PRO A 226 -30.15 6.27 -0.07
CA PRO A 226 -29.67 5.08 0.65
C PRO A 226 -29.63 5.31 2.16
N ASP A 227 -29.81 4.22 2.92
CA ASP A 227 -29.60 4.20 4.37
C ASP A 227 -28.11 4.32 4.71
N TRP A 228 -27.24 3.69 3.89
CA TRP A 228 -25.79 3.69 4.05
C TRP A 228 -25.08 3.89 2.71
N MET A 229 -23.90 4.51 2.79
CA MET A 229 -22.95 4.58 1.68
C MET A 229 -21.65 3.91 2.06
N ILE A 230 -21.12 3.10 1.15
CA ILE A 230 -19.78 2.53 1.22
C ILE A 230 -18.95 3.19 0.11
N MET A 231 -17.75 3.71 0.46
CA MET A 231 -16.82 4.27 -0.50
C MET A 231 -15.60 3.37 -0.69
N TRP A 232 -15.42 2.92 -1.93
CA TRP A 232 -14.22 2.17 -2.36
C TRP A 232 -13.40 3.03 -3.31
N GLY A 233 -12.90 4.13 -2.75
CA GLY A 233 -12.20 5.18 -3.47
C GLY A 233 -10.70 5.21 -3.17
N TRP A 234 -9.98 5.98 -3.97
CA TRP A 234 -8.56 6.22 -3.83
C TRP A 234 -8.15 7.61 -4.32
N GLY A 235 -7.15 8.21 -3.65
CA GLY A 235 -6.58 9.50 -4.03
C GLY A 235 -7.63 10.63 -4.05
N VAL A 236 -7.61 11.47 -5.07
CA VAL A 236 -8.48 12.65 -5.19
C VAL A 236 -9.99 12.33 -5.24
N MET A 237 -10.37 11.08 -5.49
CA MET A 237 -11.76 10.65 -5.44
C MET A 237 -12.34 10.80 -4.03
N ASN A 238 -11.56 10.46 -2.99
CA ASN A 238 -12.03 10.42 -1.60
C ASN A 238 -12.44 11.78 -1.06
N PRO A 239 -11.57 12.82 -1.05
CA PRO A 239 -11.96 14.14 -0.56
C PRO A 239 -13.09 14.76 -1.37
N THR A 240 -13.16 14.47 -2.68
CA THR A 240 -14.27 14.92 -3.52
C THR A 240 -15.58 14.28 -3.11
N ALA A 241 -15.60 12.95 -2.90
CA ALA A 241 -16.78 12.22 -2.45
C ALA A 241 -17.28 12.72 -1.09
N ILE A 242 -16.37 12.95 -0.13
CA ILE A 242 -16.72 13.47 1.20
C ILE A 242 -17.34 14.86 1.09
N LYS A 243 -16.76 15.77 0.29
CA LYS A 243 -17.33 17.11 0.05
C LYS A 243 -18.72 17.04 -0.59
N GLU A 244 -18.89 16.22 -1.60
CA GLU A 244 -20.18 16.08 -2.28
C GLU A 244 -21.25 15.47 -1.37
N ALA A 245 -20.90 14.48 -0.55
CA ALA A 245 -21.79 13.92 0.48
C ALA A 245 -22.30 15.02 1.42
N THR A 246 -21.39 15.88 1.90
CA THR A 246 -21.77 17.00 2.78
C THR A 246 -22.64 18.03 2.04
N ARG A 247 -22.34 18.29 0.76
CA ARG A 247 -23.11 19.24 -0.07
C ARG A 247 -24.58 18.80 -0.26
N ILE A 248 -24.82 17.50 -0.41
CA ILE A 248 -26.19 16.97 -0.50
C ILE A 248 -26.83 16.72 0.87
N LYS A 249 -26.15 17.05 1.96
CA LYS A 249 -26.55 16.81 3.36
C LYS A 249 -26.78 15.34 3.68
N PHE A 250 -25.96 14.46 3.12
CA PHE A 250 -25.97 13.03 3.50
C PHE A 250 -25.52 12.88 4.95
N ASN A 251 -26.12 11.93 5.67
CA ASN A 251 -25.71 11.65 7.04
C ASN A 251 -24.33 10.99 7.08
N MET A 252 -23.31 11.76 7.47
CA MET A 252 -21.92 11.29 7.46
C MET A 252 -21.65 10.13 8.43
N GLU A 253 -22.47 9.94 9.48
CA GLU A 253 -22.36 8.77 10.36
C GLU A 253 -22.70 7.43 9.66
N LYS A 254 -23.38 7.53 8.51
CA LYS A 254 -23.77 6.40 7.65
C LYS A 254 -22.92 6.31 6.36
N PHE A 255 -21.75 6.97 6.36
CA PHE A 255 -20.80 6.92 5.26
C PHE A 255 -19.50 6.26 5.71
N VAL A 256 -19.19 5.09 5.14
CA VAL A 256 -18.05 4.25 5.53
C VAL A 256 -17.11 4.05 4.34
N GLY A 257 -15.84 4.40 4.52
CA GLY A 257 -14.80 4.18 3.53
C GLY A 257 -14.03 2.87 3.72
N VAL A 258 -13.50 2.37 2.64
CA VAL A 258 -12.47 1.33 2.65
C VAL A 258 -11.22 1.81 3.39
N TRP A 259 -10.35 0.93 3.84
CA TRP A 259 -9.07 1.31 4.49
C TRP A 259 -8.13 2.17 3.62
N TRP A 260 -8.41 2.28 2.31
CA TRP A 260 -7.72 3.20 1.38
C TRP A 260 -8.43 4.56 1.23
N ALA A 261 -9.50 4.79 1.99
CA ALA A 261 -10.27 6.02 2.00
C ALA A 261 -10.38 6.62 3.42
N GLY A 262 -9.36 6.41 4.24
CA GLY A 262 -9.33 6.83 5.64
C GLY A 262 -8.10 7.67 6.00
N GLY A 263 -7.41 8.25 5.02
CA GLY A 263 -6.33 9.19 5.28
C GLY A 263 -6.84 10.54 5.80
N GLU A 264 -6.02 11.21 6.58
CA GLU A 264 -6.32 12.56 7.07
C GLU A 264 -6.55 13.53 5.91
N ASP A 265 -5.82 13.37 4.82
CA ASP A 265 -5.97 14.18 3.60
C ASP A 265 -7.30 13.93 2.87
N ASP A 266 -7.97 12.80 3.11
CA ASP A 266 -9.29 12.53 2.55
C ASP A 266 -10.38 13.39 3.20
N ALA A 267 -10.30 13.58 4.52
CA ALA A 267 -11.29 14.34 5.30
C ALA A 267 -10.95 15.83 5.44
N ARG A 268 -9.65 16.18 5.50
CA ARG A 268 -9.14 17.54 5.75
C ARG A 268 -9.76 18.60 4.82
N PRO A 269 -9.94 18.39 3.51
CA PRO A 269 -10.54 19.39 2.63
C PRO A 269 -12.02 19.68 2.88
N ALA A 270 -12.75 18.80 3.54
CA ALA A 270 -14.14 19.04 3.94
C ALA A 270 -14.25 19.61 5.36
N GLY A 271 -13.16 19.62 6.13
CA GLY A 271 -13.07 20.19 7.47
C GLY A 271 -14.13 19.64 8.41
N LYS A 272 -14.80 20.52 9.15
CA LYS A 272 -15.85 20.11 10.12
C LYS A 272 -17.03 19.36 9.48
N ALA A 273 -17.28 19.56 8.19
CA ALA A 273 -18.37 18.89 7.48
C ALA A 273 -18.13 17.38 7.27
N ALA A 274 -16.87 16.92 7.36
CA ALA A 274 -16.51 15.52 7.32
C ALA A 274 -16.81 14.74 8.63
N ARG A 275 -17.22 15.43 9.71
CA ARG A 275 -17.50 14.76 10.98
C ARG A 275 -18.55 13.68 10.81
N GLY A 276 -18.28 12.51 11.40
CA GLY A 276 -19.11 11.32 11.28
C GLY A 276 -18.65 10.35 10.19
N TYR A 277 -17.95 10.81 9.16
CA TYR A 277 -17.34 9.90 8.20
C TYR A 277 -16.37 8.94 8.87
N LYS A 278 -16.44 7.68 8.51
CA LYS A 278 -15.61 6.61 9.06
C LYS A 278 -14.91 5.86 7.94
N ALA A 279 -13.77 5.29 8.22
CA ALA A 279 -13.12 4.35 7.33
C ALA A 279 -12.55 3.17 8.11
N ALA A 280 -12.52 2.01 7.48
CA ALA A 280 -11.85 0.85 8.04
C ALA A 280 -10.35 1.11 8.17
N ASN A 281 -9.70 0.47 9.13
CA ASN A 281 -8.25 0.45 9.28
C ASN A 281 -7.80 -0.89 9.87
N PHE A 282 -6.52 -1.24 9.73
CA PHE A 282 -5.94 -2.51 10.22
C PHE A 282 -4.60 -2.33 10.94
N HIS A 283 -4.20 -1.11 11.26
CA HIS A 283 -2.97 -0.80 11.99
C HIS A 283 -3.16 0.38 12.95
N GLY A 284 -2.22 0.56 13.86
CA GLY A 284 -2.22 1.70 14.76
C GLY A 284 -1.85 3.02 14.08
N LEU A 285 -2.21 4.13 14.73
CA LEU A 285 -1.94 5.49 14.30
C LEU A 285 -1.18 6.26 15.39
N GLY A 286 -0.55 7.36 14.99
CA GLY A 286 0.16 8.23 15.90
C GLY A 286 1.63 7.82 16.12
N THR A 287 2.28 8.56 16.99
CA THR A 287 3.73 8.45 17.22
C THR A 287 4.11 7.68 18.49
N ASN A 288 3.14 7.21 19.29
CA ASN A 288 3.38 6.55 20.58
C ASN A 288 3.83 5.08 20.47
N TYR A 289 4.55 4.75 19.42
CA TYR A 289 5.15 3.42 19.21
C TYR A 289 6.66 3.52 19.25
N PRO A 290 7.38 2.63 19.97
CA PRO A 290 8.84 2.68 20.03
C PRO A 290 9.51 2.76 18.66
N ALA A 291 9.07 1.95 17.69
CA ALA A 291 9.61 1.99 16.34
C ALA A 291 9.39 3.33 15.63
N VAL A 292 8.28 4.03 15.90
CA VAL A 292 8.03 5.35 15.32
C VAL A 292 8.89 6.41 15.97
N GLN A 293 9.18 6.30 17.29
CA GLN A 293 10.14 7.16 17.98
C GLN A 293 11.56 6.96 17.43
N ASP A 294 11.95 5.72 17.15
CA ASP A 294 13.23 5.42 16.50
C ASP A 294 13.31 6.02 15.09
N ILE A 295 12.23 5.93 14.30
CA ILE A 295 12.14 6.59 12.99
C ILE A 295 12.33 8.10 13.13
N LEU A 296 11.63 8.75 14.07
CA LEU A 296 11.76 10.19 14.30
C LEU A 296 13.22 10.55 14.65
N ASN A 297 13.81 9.85 15.60
CA ASN A 297 15.13 10.17 16.13
C ASN A 297 16.29 9.84 15.18
N LEU A 298 16.20 8.73 14.44
CA LEU A 298 17.31 8.19 13.64
C LEU A 298 17.20 8.53 12.14
N VAL A 299 16.02 8.85 11.66
CA VAL A 299 15.77 9.08 10.21
C VAL A 299 15.26 10.49 9.96
N VAL A 300 14.13 10.87 10.55
CA VAL A 300 13.48 12.16 10.27
C VAL A 300 14.32 13.32 10.80
N ASP A 301 14.67 13.32 12.08
CA ASP A 301 15.44 14.39 12.74
C ASP A 301 16.92 14.42 12.30
N LYS A 302 17.37 13.36 11.59
CA LYS A 302 18.71 13.31 10.96
C LYS A 302 18.70 13.71 9.49
N GLY A 303 17.54 14.16 8.95
CA GLY A 303 17.43 14.58 7.55
C GLY A 303 17.56 13.45 6.52
N LYS A 304 17.37 12.20 6.93
CA LYS A 304 17.43 11.00 6.07
C LYS A 304 16.05 10.62 5.49
N SER A 305 14.99 11.26 5.98
CA SER A 305 13.61 11.09 5.50
C SER A 305 13.29 12.05 4.36
N GLN A 306 12.32 11.67 3.52
CA GLN A 306 11.71 12.56 2.54
C GLN A 306 10.44 13.27 3.08
N VAL A 307 10.11 13.08 4.35
CA VAL A 307 9.02 13.80 5.04
C VAL A 307 9.37 15.28 5.14
N LYS A 308 8.51 16.12 4.58
CA LYS A 308 8.69 17.60 4.62
C LYS A 308 8.10 18.22 5.89
N ASP A 309 7.05 17.64 6.42
CA ASP A 309 6.35 18.11 7.62
C ASP A 309 6.36 16.99 8.67
N ARG A 310 7.20 17.14 9.69
CA ARG A 310 7.39 16.19 10.78
C ARG A 310 6.08 15.84 11.50
N SER A 311 5.13 16.77 11.57
CA SER A 311 3.84 16.56 12.24
C SER A 311 2.97 15.50 11.56
N ARG A 312 3.27 15.16 10.31
CA ARG A 312 2.57 14.17 9.51
C ARG A 312 3.06 12.73 9.73
N VAL A 313 4.16 12.57 10.46
CA VAL A 313 4.60 11.24 10.93
C VAL A 313 3.57 10.70 11.92
N GLY A 314 3.08 9.50 11.68
CA GLY A 314 1.99 8.90 12.48
C GLY A 314 0.60 9.03 11.85
N GLU A 315 0.42 9.82 10.79
CA GLU A 315 -0.82 9.84 10.00
C GLU A 315 -1.07 8.48 9.32
N ASN A 316 -2.31 8.21 8.95
CA ASN A 316 -2.76 6.90 8.51
C ASN A 316 -1.91 6.33 7.37
N PHE A 317 -1.73 7.05 6.26
CA PHE A 317 -0.99 6.49 5.13
C PHE A 317 0.51 6.40 5.37
N TYR A 318 1.08 7.27 6.21
CA TYR A 318 2.46 7.10 6.68
C TYR A 318 2.60 5.80 7.49
N MET A 319 1.73 5.58 8.48
CA MET A 319 1.73 4.38 9.32
C MET A 319 1.44 3.11 8.51
N ARG A 320 0.68 3.22 7.44
CA ARG A 320 0.47 2.13 6.48
C ARG A 320 1.74 1.71 5.77
N GLY A 321 2.55 2.69 5.36
CA GLY A 321 3.89 2.46 4.81
C GLY A 321 4.81 1.80 5.82
N VAL A 322 4.83 2.30 7.05
CA VAL A 322 5.57 1.69 8.17
C VAL A 322 5.14 0.23 8.36
N PHE A 323 3.84 -0.02 8.49
CA PHE A 323 3.31 -1.37 8.70
C PHE A 323 3.64 -2.33 7.55
N ASN A 324 3.60 -1.86 6.30
CA ASN A 324 4.02 -2.65 5.15
C ASN A 324 5.47 -3.10 5.28
N SER A 325 6.36 -2.19 5.65
CA SER A 325 7.78 -2.49 5.81
C SER A 325 8.07 -3.35 7.04
N VAL A 326 7.26 -3.25 8.11
CA VAL A 326 7.29 -4.20 9.24
C VAL A 326 7.06 -5.62 8.72
N LEU A 327 6.03 -5.84 7.89
CA LEU A 327 5.72 -7.16 7.34
C LEU A 327 6.86 -7.71 6.47
N ILE A 328 7.46 -6.85 5.64
CA ILE A 328 8.63 -7.22 4.83
C ILE A 328 9.80 -7.61 5.74
N ALA A 329 10.11 -6.81 6.77
CA ALA A 329 11.19 -7.09 7.68
C ALA A 329 10.98 -8.40 8.48
N GLU A 330 9.74 -8.67 8.92
CA GLU A 330 9.42 -9.92 9.61
C GLU A 330 9.50 -11.15 8.69
N ALA A 331 9.11 -11.02 7.43
CA ALA A 331 9.31 -12.08 6.44
C ALA A 331 10.82 -12.38 6.26
N ILE A 332 11.64 -11.34 6.15
CA ILE A 332 13.11 -11.48 6.09
C ILE A 332 13.66 -12.15 7.36
N ARG A 333 13.23 -11.72 8.57
CA ARG A 333 13.67 -12.33 9.84
C ARG A 333 13.30 -13.81 9.92
N THR A 334 12.08 -14.15 9.50
CA THR A 334 11.60 -15.53 9.46
C THR A 334 12.46 -16.40 8.53
N ALA A 335 12.75 -15.88 7.33
CA ALA A 335 13.62 -16.57 6.38
C ALA A 335 15.06 -16.70 6.93
N GLN A 336 15.61 -15.66 7.56
CA GLN A 336 16.92 -15.71 8.20
C GLN A 336 16.97 -16.70 9.39
N GLY A 337 15.88 -16.84 10.13
CA GLY A 337 15.76 -17.86 11.18
C GLY A 337 15.88 -19.29 10.64
N LYS A 338 15.38 -19.52 9.41
CA LYS A 338 15.42 -20.83 8.76
C LYS A 338 16.73 -21.08 7.98
N TYR A 339 17.25 -20.06 7.30
CA TYR A 339 18.36 -20.20 6.34
C TYR A 339 19.66 -19.50 6.77
N GLY A 340 19.69 -18.90 7.95
CA GLY A 340 20.84 -18.16 8.50
C GLY A 340 20.80 -16.66 8.16
N LYS A 341 21.51 -15.88 8.98
CA LYS A 341 21.65 -14.41 8.83
C LYS A 341 22.59 -14.10 7.65
N ARG A 342 22.03 -14.00 6.47
CA ARG A 342 22.75 -13.73 5.20
C ARG A 342 21.89 -12.91 4.27
N VAL A 343 22.44 -12.48 3.14
CA VAL A 343 21.67 -11.94 2.03
C VAL A 343 20.72 -13.03 1.52
N ILE A 344 19.44 -12.72 1.46
CA ILE A 344 18.38 -13.58 0.93
C ILE A 344 17.66 -12.86 -0.20
N ASN A 345 17.08 -13.63 -1.10
CA ASN A 345 16.20 -13.17 -2.17
C ASN A 345 14.87 -13.94 -2.10
N GLY A 346 13.94 -13.57 -2.96
CA GLY A 346 12.66 -14.25 -3.09
C GLY A 346 12.76 -15.69 -3.57
#